data_cfdbfb840a38f49df89d1776a604a838
#
_entry.id   cfdbfb840a38f49df89d1776a604a838
#
_cell.length_a   1.000
_cell.length_b   1.000
_cell.length_c   1.000
_cell.angle_alpha   90.00
_cell.angle_beta   90.00
_cell.angle_gamma   90.00
#
_symmetry.space_group_name_H-M   'P 1'
#
loop_
_entity.id
_entity.type
_entity.pdbx_description
1 polymer ?
#
loop_
_entity_poly.entity_id
_entity_poly.type
_entity_poly.pdbx_seq_one_letter_code
_entity_poly.pdbx_strand_id
1 'polypeptide(L)'
;MTLVDLSITPIQLVQAYGLVNVAYLPQGATADFDARSANLLSSVGLPHSEVFTSREDVEDPYPADLDPTTLGSRFDHYGMPCPAESRSWRMLGYLFTSLVAVDPASGRVYAFPEGSAGYIALHRDVESLVYALVEFRKLEVDHDNDVDPEELSRRFKQVVGAFDPVPFAHEDSQWNLSLEELEHGMW
;
A
#
# COMPACT_ATOMS: atom_id res chain seq x y z
N MET A 1 -9.49 18.66 -18.30
CA MET A 1 -9.00 17.76 -17.23
C MET A 1 -9.81 16.47 -17.35
N THR A 2 -9.23 15.43 -17.94
CA THR A 2 -9.91 14.14 -18.12
C THR A 2 -9.99 13.49 -16.76
N LEU A 3 -11.20 13.28 -16.23
CA LEU A 3 -11.39 12.49 -15.02
C LEU A 3 -10.88 11.08 -15.31
N VAL A 4 -9.85 10.67 -14.60
CA VAL A 4 -9.38 9.28 -14.64
C VAL A 4 -10.45 8.45 -13.94
N ASP A 5 -11.01 7.48 -14.63
CA ASP A 5 -12.01 6.57 -14.06
C ASP A 5 -11.30 5.63 -13.08
N LEU A 6 -11.50 5.86 -11.78
CA LEU A 6 -10.95 5.07 -10.70
C LEU A 6 -11.98 4.05 -10.22
N SER A 7 -11.56 2.82 -10.02
CA SER A 7 -12.41 1.75 -9.49
C SER A 7 -12.65 1.86 -7.99
N ILE A 8 -11.77 2.60 -7.29
CA ILE A 8 -11.88 2.91 -5.86
C ILE A 8 -12.26 4.37 -5.65
N THR A 9 -13.20 4.62 -4.77
CA THR A 9 -13.71 5.96 -4.47
C THR A 9 -13.27 6.45 -3.08
N PRO A 10 -13.17 7.77 -2.85
CA PRO A 10 -12.89 8.33 -1.52
C PRO A 10 -13.88 7.82 -0.45
N ILE A 11 -15.16 7.66 -0.83
CA ILE A 11 -16.20 7.18 0.10
C ILE A 11 -15.91 5.75 0.57
N GLN A 12 -15.50 4.86 -0.33
CA GLN A 12 -15.15 3.48 0.03
C GLN A 12 -13.98 3.44 1.00
N LEU A 13 -12.94 4.26 0.77
CA LEU A 13 -11.78 4.32 1.66
C LEU A 13 -12.15 4.88 3.03
N VAL A 14 -12.90 5.98 3.07
CA VAL A 14 -13.36 6.58 4.34
C VAL A 14 -14.31 5.66 5.11
N GLN A 15 -15.17 4.90 4.42
CA GLN A 15 -16.04 3.92 5.06
C GLN A 15 -15.25 2.76 5.68
N ALA A 16 -14.16 2.33 5.03
CA ALA A 16 -13.33 1.25 5.53
C ALA A 16 -12.45 1.65 6.73
N TYR A 17 -11.87 2.85 6.71
CA TYR A 17 -10.83 3.27 7.66
C TYR A 17 -11.21 4.46 8.54
N GLY A 18 -12.25 5.21 8.18
CA GLY A 18 -12.58 6.49 8.81
C GLY A 18 -11.76 7.65 8.24
N LEU A 19 -12.33 8.85 8.25
CA LEU A 19 -11.73 10.04 7.63
C LEU A 19 -10.37 10.42 8.23
N VAL A 20 -10.22 10.26 9.54
CA VAL A 20 -8.97 10.62 10.26
C VAL A 20 -7.79 9.69 9.93
N ASN A 21 -8.08 8.52 9.38
CA ASN A 21 -7.10 7.51 9.01
C ASN A 21 -6.85 7.46 7.50
N VAL A 22 -7.10 8.55 6.79
CA VAL A 22 -6.76 8.68 5.37
C VAL A 22 -5.78 9.83 5.19
N ALA A 23 -4.63 9.53 4.59
CA ALA A 23 -3.60 10.50 4.26
C ALA A 23 -3.66 10.86 2.78
N TYR A 24 -3.60 12.15 2.46
CA TYR A 24 -3.69 12.66 1.09
C TYR A 24 -2.36 13.26 0.63
N LEU A 25 -2.03 13.06 -0.64
CA LEU A 25 -0.91 13.75 -1.27
C LEU A 25 -1.30 15.21 -1.54
N PRO A 26 -0.55 16.20 -1.02
CA PRO A 26 -0.78 17.61 -1.33
C PRO A 26 -0.70 17.89 -2.83
N GLN A 27 -1.58 18.76 -3.34
CA GLN A 27 -1.62 19.08 -4.78
C GLN A 27 -0.29 19.57 -5.35
N GLY A 28 0.53 20.24 -4.55
CA GLY A 28 1.87 20.69 -4.96
C GLY A 28 2.93 19.59 -5.07
N ALA A 29 2.69 18.42 -4.47
CA ALA A 29 3.62 17.27 -4.44
C ALA A 29 3.36 16.26 -5.57
N THR A 30 2.41 16.53 -6.47
CA THR A 30 1.99 15.58 -7.53
C THR A 30 2.90 15.56 -8.76
N ALA A 31 3.83 16.51 -8.88
CA ALA A 31 4.61 16.72 -10.11
C ALA A 31 5.50 15.55 -10.53
N ASP A 32 5.88 14.71 -9.57
CA ASP A 32 6.78 13.58 -9.78
C ASP A 32 6.07 12.24 -9.99
N PHE A 33 4.74 12.23 -9.97
CA PHE A 33 3.94 11.02 -10.15
C PHE A 33 3.30 10.96 -11.54
N ASP A 34 3.05 9.77 -12.04
CA ASP A 34 2.16 9.61 -13.18
C ASP A 34 0.75 10.16 -12.84
N ALA A 35 0.02 10.59 -13.87
CA ALA A 35 -1.24 11.30 -13.68
C ALA A 35 -2.32 10.50 -12.93
N ARG A 36 -2.32 9.17 -13.06
CA ARG A 36 -3.28 8.29 -12.38
C ARG A 36 -2.95 8.18 -10.89
N SER A 37 -1.70 7.88 -10.55
CA SER A 37 -1.22 7.85 -9.17
C SER A 37 -1.38 9.19 -8.48
N ALA A 38 -1.01 10.30 -9.14
CA ALA A 38 -1.18 11.64 -8.61
C ALA A 38 -2.65 11.96 -8.30
N ASN A 39 -3.56 11.64 -9.22
CA ASN A 39 -5.00 11.86 -9.01
C ASN A 39 -5.54 11.00 -7.86
N LEU A 40 -5.20 9.71 -7.82
CA LEU A 40 -5.65 8.81 -6.75
C LEU A 40 -5.13 9.29 -5.38
N LEU A 41 -3.83 9.52 -5.25
CA LEU A 41 -3.21 9.92 -3.98
C LEU A 41 -3.73 11.27 -3.47
N SER A 42 -4.12 12.19 -4.35
CA SER A 42 -4.65 13.50 -3.97
C SER A 42 -6.16 13.54 -3.73
N SER A 43 -6.93 12.64 -4.35
CA SER A 43 -8.40 12.64 -4.27
C SER A 43 -8.98 11.50 -3.44
N VAL A 44 -8.35 10.33 -3.44
CA VAL A 44 -8.75 9.15 -2.67
C VAL A 44 -7.88 9.01 -1.42
N GLY A 45 -6.55 9.15 -1.57
CA GLY A 45 -5.59 9.03 -0.50
C GLY A 45 -5.10 7.60 -0.24
N LEU A 46 -4.34 7.44 0.84
CA LEU A 46 -3.87 6.16 1.38
C LEU A 46 -4.40 5.96 2.79
N PRO A 47 -4.81 4.75 3.17
CA PRO A 47 -5.20 4.47 4.53
C PRO A 47 -4.00 4.50 5.48
N HIS A 48 -4.28 4.70 6.77
CA HIS A 48 -3.34 4.53 7.85
C HIS A 48 -3.93 3.56 8.87
N SER A 49 -3.25 2.44 9.10
CA SER A 49 -3.70 1.38 10.02
C SER A 49 -2.48 0.58 10.50
N GLU A 50 -2.71 -0.42 11.34
CA GLU A 50 -1.68 -1.38 11.75
C GLU A 50 -1.15 -2.20 10.56
N VAL A 51 -2.00 -2.46 9.57
CA VAL A 51 -1.64 -3.22 8.35
C VAL A 51 -0.86 -2.35 7.37
N PHE A 52 -1.26 -1.09 7.18
CA PHE A 52 -0.60 -0.16 6.29
C PHE A 52 -0.34 1.18 6.96
N THR A 53 0.92 1.43 7.26
CA THR A 53 1.36 2.68 7.89
C THR A 53 1.79 3.66 6.81
N SER A 54 0.90 4.59 6.44
CA SER A 54 1.16 5.62 5.43
C SER A 54 1.97 6.81 5.94
N ARG A 55 2.36 6.81 7.21
CA ARG A 55 3.09 7.89 7.88
C ARG A 55 4.23 7.35 8.70
N GLU A 56 5.36 8.05 8.69
CA GLU A 56 6.52 7.68 9.49
C GLU A 56 6.47 8.21 10.92
N ASP A 57 5.90 9.38 11.14
CA ASP A 57 5.83 10.02 12.46
C ASP A 57 4.45 9.81 13.08
N VAL A 58 4.37 8.81 13.94
CA VAL A 58 3.21 8.59 14.83
C VAL A 58 3.07 9.71 15.87
N GLU A 59 4.12 10.51 16.06
CA GLU A 59 4.16 11.59 17.06
C GLU A 59 3.66 12.94 16.52
N ASP A 60 3.50 13.12 15.21
CA ASP A 60 2.92 14.36 14.68
C ASP A 60 1.39 14.33 14.78
N PRO A 61 0.79 15.14 15.65
CA PRO A 61 -0.67 15.17 15.83
C PRO A 61 -1.43 15.81 14.65
N TYR A 62 -0.75 16.32 13.63
CA TYR A 62 -1.35 17.05 12.50
C TYR A 62 -1.01 16.51 11.11
N PRO A 63 -1.13 15.28 10.81
CA PRO A 63 -0.66 14.84 9.50
C PRO A 63 -1.81 14.44 8.61
N ALA A 64 -2.35 15.35 7.87
CA ALA A 64 -3.21 15.04 6.74
C ALA A 64 -2.42 14.84 5.44
N ASP A 65 -1.13 15.19 5.44
CA ASP A 65 -0.33 15.25 4.22
C ASP A 65 0.63 14.06 4.13
N LEU A 66 0.58 13.37 2.97
CA LEU A 66 1.64 12.45 2.55
C LEU A 66 2.85 13.28 2.14
N ASP A 67 4.00 13.01 2.73
CA ASP A 67 5.30 13.49 2.26
C ASP A 67 6.13 12.30 1.72
N PRO A 68 5.96 11.93 0.44
CA PRO A 68 6.62 10.77 -0.13
C PRO A 68 8.10 11.07 -0.36
N THR A 69 8.91 10.77 0.63
CA THR A 69 10.37 10.81 0.54
C THR A 69 10.86 9.85 -0.54
N THR A 70 12.00 10.16 -1.19
CA THR A 70 12.64 9.20 -2.10
C THR A 70 13.26 8.04 -1.33
N LEU A 71 13.23 6.85 -1.92
CA LEU A 71 13.92 5.69 -1.33
C LEU A 71 15.40 5.95 -1.10
N GLY A 72 16.06 6.63 -2.06
CA GLY A 72 17.46 7.01 -1.90
C GLY A 72 17.71 7.79 -0.63
N SER A 73 16.92 8.83 -0.36
CA SER A 73 17.03 9.63 0.87
C SER A 73 16.77 8.79 2.12
N ARG A 74 15.77 7.91 2.06
CA ARG A 74 15.40 7.04 3.19
C ARG A 74 16.53 6.07 3.54
N PHE A 75 17.05 5.37 2.54
CA PHE A 75 18.12 4.39 2.73
C PHE A 75 19.44 5.06 3.18
N ASP A 76 19.78 6.23 2.60
CA ASP A 76 20.95 7.01 3.00
C ASP A 76 20.86 7.47 4.47
N HIS A 77 19.65 7.87 4.92
CA HIS A 77 19.43 8.26 6.32
C HIS A 77 19.74 7.12 7.30
N TYR A 78 19.42 5.89 6.93
CA TYR A 78 19.72 4.71 7.76
C TYR A 78 21.06 4.04 7.46
N GLY A 79 21.85 4.58 6.53
CA GLY A 79 23.12 3.99 6.11
C GLY A 79 22.95 2.63 5.41
N MET A 80 21.81 2.39 4.80
CA MET A 80 21.49 1.13 4.11
C MET A 80 21.73 1.24 2.60
N PRO A 81 22.16 0.15 1.94
CA PRO A 81 22.33 0.14 0.49
C PRO A 81 20.97 0.20 -0.20
N CYS A 82 20.78 1.18 -1.09
CA CYS A 82 19.60 1.31 -1.94
C CYS A 82 19.95 0.87 -3.37
N PRO A 83 19.15 -0.03 -4.01
CA PRO A 83 19.35 -0.37 -5.41
C PRO A 83 19.33 0.89 -6.28
N ALA A 84 20.29 0.99 -7.22
CA ALA A 84 20.53 2.23 -7.96
C ALA A 84 19.29 2.70 -8.75
N GLU A 85 18.58 1.77 -9.35
CA GLU A 85 17.37 2.01 -10.15
C GLU A 85 16.17 2.48 -9.33
N SER A 86 16.10 2.12 -8.05
CA SER A 86 14.98 2.46 -7.16
C SER A 86 15.19 3.75 -6.36
N ARG A 87 16.35 4.39 -6.43
CA ARG A 87 16.67 5.56 -5.60
C ARG A 87 15.70 6.74 -5.78
N SER A 88 15.12 6.89 -6.97
CA SER A 88 14.14 7.95 -7.28
C SER A 88 12.69 7.56 -6.95
N TRP A 89 12.42 6.32 -6.59
CA TRP A 89 11.06 5.88 -6.26
C TRP A 89 10.56 6.60 -5.01
N ARG A 90 9.25 6.77 -4.95
CA ARG A 90 8.59 7.48 -3.85
C ARG A 90 8.04 6.51 -2.83
N MET A 91 8.42 6.69 -1.59
CA MET A 91 7.91 5.89 -0.48
C MET A 91 6.43 6.20 -0.24
N LEU A 92 5.61 5.16 -0.11
CA LEU A 92 4.18 5.27 0.21
C LEU A 92 3.87 4.92 1.67
N GLY A 93 4.73 4.14 2.32
CA GLY A 93 4.55 3.68 3.69
C GLY A 93 5.10 2.26 3.91
N TYR A 94 4.51 1.57 4.87
CA TYR A 94 4.84 0.19 5.18
C TYR A 94 3.58 -0.68 5.12
N LEU A 95 3.68 -1.81 4.44
CA LEU A 95 2.69 -2.88 4.49
C LEU A 95 3.22 -3.93 5.47
N PHE A 96 2.60 -4.03 6.64
CA PHE A 96 3.17 -4.75 7.78
C PHE A 96 4.62 -4.30 8.04
N THR A 97 5.61 -5.16 7.82
CA THR A 97 7.03 -4.83 8.00
C THR A 97 7.75 -4.45 6.69
N SER A 98 7.10 -4.60 5.53
CA SER A 98 7.70 -4.30 4.22
C SER A 98 7.55 -2.84 3.86
N LEU A 99 8.66 -2.15 3.53
CA LEU A 99 8.61 -0.80 2.99
C LEU A 99 8.01 -0.85 1.58
N VAL A 100 7.03 0.02 1.33
CA VAL A 100 6.30 0.10 0.06
C VAL A 100 6.64 1.39 -0.66
N ALA A 101 7.01 1.28 -1.93
CA ALA A 101 7.34 2.42 -2.76
C ALA A 101 6.72 2.29 -4.16
N VAL A 102 6.48 3.44 -4.80
CA VAL A 102 6.03 3.54 -6.17
C VAL A 102 7.14 4.07 -7.06
N ASP A 103 7.33 3.44 -8.21
CA ASP A 103 8.11 4.01 -9.30
C ASP A 103 7.27 5.10 -10.00
N PRO A 104 7.65 6.37 -9.88
CA PRO A 104 6.84 7.46 -10.43
C PRO A 104 6.79 7.46 -11.98
N ALA A 105 7.72 6.79 -12.63
CA ALA A 105 7.75 6.71 -14.09
C ALA A 105 6.75 5.69 -14.66
N SER A 106 6.58 4.55 -13.97
CA SER A 106 5.69 3.46 -14.41
C SER A 106 4.38 3.37 -13.62
N GLY A 107 4.29 4.02 -12.45
CA GLY A 107 3.19 3.86 -11.50
C GLY A 107 3.17 2.54 -10.74
N ARG A 108 4.12 1.64 -11.00
CA ARG A 108 4.19 0.32 -10.36
C ARG A 108 4.60 0.43 -8.90
N VAL A 109 4.00 -0.41 -8.07
CA VAL A 109 4.28 -0.48 -6.63
C VAL A 109 5.14 -1.69 -6.32
N TYR A 110 6.15 -1.46 -5.50
CA TYR A 110 7.13 -2.47 -5.07
C TYR A 110 7.20 -2.52 -3.56
N ALA A 111 7.52 -3.71 -3.03
CA ALA A 111 7.82 -3.92 -1.63
C ALA A 111 9.31 -4.25 -1.43
N PHE A 112 9.86 -3.72 -0.35
CA PHE A 112 11.19 -4.04 0.16
C PHE A 112 10.99 -4.81 1.46
N PRO A 113 11.03 -6.16 1.43
CA PRO A 113 10.87 -6.96 2.63
C PRO A 113 11.96 -6.65 3.65
N GLU A 114 11.61 -6.68 4.93
CA GLU A 114 12.58 -6.45 6.01
C GLU A 114 13.76 -7.42 5.92
N GLY A 115 14.97 -6.89 6.04
CA GLY A 115 16.19 -7.67 5.94
C GLY A 115 16.59 -8.12 4.53
N SER A 116 15.79 -7.80 3.50
CA SER A 116 16.12 -8.08 2.10
C SER A 116 16.95 -6.95 1.49
N ALA A 117 17.93 -7.32 0.66
CA ALA A 117 18.69 -6.35 -0.13
C ALA A 117 18.00 -5.94 -1.44
N GLY A 118 16.88 -6.58 -1.78
CA GLY A 118 16.16 -6.38 -3.02
C GLY A 118 14.70 -5.99 -2.80
N TYR A 119 13.98 -5.88 -3.90
CA TYR A 119 12.55 -5.58 -3.89
C TYR A 119 11.78 -6.58 -4.76
N ILE A 120 10.47 -6.68 -4.51
CA ILE A 120 9.55 -7.49 -5.31
C ILE A 120 8.41 -6.60 -5.81
N ALA A 121 7.85 -6.93 -6.98
CA ALA A 121 6.65 -6.28 -7.46
C ALA A 121 5.48 -6.63 -6.53
N LEU A 122 4.81 -5.60 -5.99
CA LEU A 122 3.70 -5.77 -5.05
C LEU A 122 2.35 -5.54 -5.72
N HIS A 123 2.22 -4.46 -6.51
CA HIS A 123 1.01 -4.13 -7.26
C HIS A 123 1.34 -3.53 -8.61
N ARG A 124 0.43 -3.69 -9.59
CA ARG A 124 0.58 -3.06 -10.91
C ARG A 124 0.56 -1.53 -10.84
N ASP A 125 -0.18 -0.95 -9.86
CA ASP A 125 -0.33 0.49 -9.64
C ASP A 125 -0.83 0.79 -8.21
N VAL A 126 -0.86 2.08 -7.85
CA VAL A 126 -1.31 2.54 -6.52
C VAL A 126 -2.80 2.25 -6.29
N GLU A 127 -3.63 2.27 -7.34
CA GLU A 127 -5.04 1.95 -7.22
C GLU A 127 -5.26 0.50 -6.78
N SER A 128 -4.50 -0.42 -7.34
CA SER A 128 -4.53 -1.82 -6.94
C SER A 128 -4.10 -2.01 -5.48
N LEU A 129 -3.09 -1.28 -5.00
CA LEU A 129 -2.71 -1.29 -3.60
C LEU A 129 -3.88 -0.83 -2.70
N VAL A 130 -4.49 0.32 -3.01
CA VAL A 130 -5.62 0.84 -2.21
C VAL A 130 -6.81 -0.09 -2.25
N TYR A 131 -7.10 -0.68 -3.42
CA TYR A 131 -8.16 -1.69 -3.56
C TYR A 131 -7.90 -2.91 -2.67
N ALA A 132 -6.69 -3.46 -2.69
CA ALA A 132 -6.32 -4.60 -1.85
C ALA A 132 -6.43 -4.26 -0.35
N LEU A 133 -6.02 -3.06 0.06
CA LEU A 133 -6.15 -2.59 1.44
C LEU A 133 -7.63 -2.49 1.88
N VAL A 134 -8.52 -2.00 1.02
CA VAL A 134 -9.97 -1.96 1.32
C VAL A 134 -10.56 -3.37 1.44
N GLU A 135 -10.17 -4.29 0.55
CA GLU A 135 -10.62 -5.69 0.63
C GLU A 135 -10.05 -6.41 1.87
N PHE A 136 -8.80 -6.08 2.24
CA PHE A 136 -8.18 -6.63 3.45
C PHE A 136 -8.88 -6.14 4.72
N ARG A 137 -9.31 -4.87 4.75
CA ARG A 137 -10.11 -4.36 5.88
C ARG A 137 -11.43 -5.11 6.07
N LYS A 138 -12.07 -5.54 4.97
CA LYS A 138 -13.26 -6.40 5.05
C LYS A 138 -12.91 -7.77 5.62
N LEU A 139 -11.75 -8.33 5.22
CA LEU A 139 -11.26 -9.59 5.76
C LEU A 139 -11.04 -9.49 7.28
N GLU A 140 -10.39 -8.42 7.78
CA GLU A 140 -10.20 -8.19 9.21
C GLU A 140 -11.55 -8.19 9.97
N VAL A 141 -12.54 -7.45 9.45
CA VAL A 141 -13.88 -7.39 10.07
C VAL A 141 -14.56 -8.76 10.08
N ASP A 142 -14.43 -9.54 9.01
CA ASP A 142 -15.02 -10.87 8.94
C ASP A 142 -14.27 -11.87 9.85
N HIS A 143 -12.95 -11.72 10.01
CA HIS A 143 -12.15 -12.48 10.94
C HIS A 143 -12.60 -12.22 12.40
N ASP A 144 -12.85 -10.95 12.76
CA ASP A 144 -13.38 -10.55 14.07
C ASP A 144 -14.80 -11.11 14.33
N ASN A 145 -15.50 -11.53 13.28
CA ASN A 145 -16.80 -12.20 13.36
C ASN A 145 -16.71 -13.73 13.22
N ASP A 146 -15.55 -14.30 13.51
CA ASP A 146 -15.30 -15.76 13.53
C ASP A 146 -15.50 -16.45 12.16
N VAL A 147 -15.35 -15.76 11.04
CA VAL A 147 -15.33 -16.40 9.72
C VAL A 147 -14.05 -17.21 9.55
N ASP A 148 -14.19 -18.39 8.97
CA ASP A 148 -13.08 -19.34 8.77
C ASP A 148 -11.86 -18.72 8.03
N PRO A 149 -10.64 -18.79 8.61
CA PRO A 149 -9.45 -18.18 8.04
C PRO A 149 -9.08 -18.66 6.62
N GLU A 150 -9.26 -19.96 6.32
CA GLU A 150 -8.98 -20.50 4.98
C GLU A 150 -9.97 -19.93 3.95
N GLU A 151 -11.24 -19.75 4.32
CA GLU A 151 -12.25 -19.13 3.48
C GLU A 151 -11.93 -17.64 3.24
N LEU A 152 -11.50 -16.92 4.27
CA LEU A 152 -11.08 -15.52 4.18
C LEU A 152 -9.90 -15.35 3.23
N SER A 153 -8.85 -16.14 3.40
CA SER A 153 -7.67 -16.15 2.54
C SER A 153 -8.02 -16.45 1.08
N ARG A 154 -8.81 -17.49 0.85
CA ARG A 154 -9.26 -17.89 -0.48
C ARG A 154 -10.05 -16.78 -1.17
N ARG A 155 -10.99 -16.17 -0.46
CA ARG A 155 -11.84 -15.07 -0.98
C ARG A 155 -11.02 -13.83 -1.30
N PHE A 156 -10.10 -13.45 -0.42
CA PHE A 156 -9.20 -12.31 -0.63
C PHE A 156 -8.34 -12.53 -1.89
N LYS A 157 -7.67 -13.68 -2.01
CA LYS A 157 -6.87 -14.03 -3.19
C LYS A 157 -7.70 -14.00 -4.47
N GLN A 158 -8.94 -14.47 -4.42
CA GLN A 158 -9.83 -14.47 -5.58
C GLN A 158 -10.23 -13.04 -6.01
N VAL A 159 -10.65 -12.20 -5.06
CA VAL A 159 -11.15 -10.85 -5.36
C VAL A 159 -10.01 -9.92 -5.79
N VAL A 160 -8.92 -9.88 -5.04
CA VAL A 160 -7.77 -9.04 -5.36
C VAL A 160 -7.05 -9.56 -6.59
N GLY A 161 -6.86 -10.88 -6.73
CA GLY A 161 -6.21 -11.48 -7.89
C GLY A 161 -6.99 -11.31 -9.20
N ALA A 162 -8.32 -11.19 -9.15
CA ALA A 162 -9.12 -10.86 -10.32
C ALA A 162 -8.93 -9.39 -10.76
N PHE A 163 -8.66 -8.50 -9.83
CA PHE A 163 -8.37 -7.09 -10.11
C PHE A 163 -6.91 -6.88 -10.53
N ASP A 164 -5.97 -7.50 -9.82
CA ASP A 164 -4.53 -7.46 -10.06
C ASP A 164 -3.88 -8.77 -9.61
N PRO A 165 -3.29 -9.58 -10.51
CA PRO A 165 -2.61 -10.82 -10.13
C PRO A 165 -1.22 -10.61 -9.51
N VAL A 166 -0.62 -9.42 -9.63
CA VAL A 166 0.76 -9.14 -9.18
C VAL A 166 0.96 -9.38 -7.68
N PRO A 167 0.02 -9.01 -6.77
CA PRO A 167 0.15 -9.23 -5.33
C PRO A 167 0.52 -10.65 -4.90
N PHE A 168 0.11 -11.64 -5.68
CA PHE A 168 0.29 -13.06 -5.36
C PHE A 168 1.29 -13.77 -6.27
N ALA A 169 1.97 -13.03 -7.16
CA ALA A 169 2.89 -13.62 -8.15
C ALA A 169 4.20 -14.14 -7.56
N HIS A 170 4.62 -13.58 -6.43
CA HIS A 170 5.85 -13.98 -5.72
C HIS A 170 5.49 -14.64 -4.39
N GLU A 171 6.09 -15.82 -4.10
CA GLU A 171 5.80 -16.56 -2.86
C GLU A 171 6.11 -15.76 -1.59
N ASP A 172 7.20 -14.96 -1.59
CA ASP A 172 7.58 -14.07 -0.49
C ASP A 172 6.84 -12.72 -0.51
N SER A 173 5.76 -12.59 -1.29
CA SER A 173 4.93 -11.39 -1.22
C SER A 173 4.34 -11.23 0.17
N GLN A 174 4.36 -10.01 0.70
CA GLN A 174 3.78 -9.71 2.02
C GLN A 174 2.32 -10.18 2.14
N TRP A 175 1.55 -10.11 1.04
CA TRP A 175 0.17 -10.63 1.04
C TRP A 175 0.12 -12.15 1.22
N ASN A 176 0.98 -12.91 0.52
CA ASN A 176 1.02 -14.36 0.68
C ASN A 176 1.44 -14.75 2.10
N LEU A 177 2.48 -14.10 2.65
CA LEU A 177 2.97 -14.35 4.01
C LEU A 177 1.89 -14.06 5.06
N SER A 178 1.21 -12.92 4.96
CA SER A 178 0.16 -12.53 5.92
C SER A 178 -1.07 -13.44 5.87
N LEU A 179 -1.44 -13.94 4.67
CA LEU A 179 -2.54 -14.89 4.54
C LEU A 179 -2.15 -16.27 5.07
N GLU A 180 -0.90 -16.68 4.92
CA GLU A 180 -0.38 -17.92 5.53
C GLU A 180 -0.40 -17.83 7.06
N GLU A 181 0.02 -16.70 7.63
CA GLU A 181 -0.07 -16.44 9.07
C GLU A 181 -1.51 -16.50 9.57
N LEU A 182 -2.47 -15.91 8.84
CA LEU A 182 -3.89 -15.98 9.14
C LEU A 182 -4.39 -17.43 9.14
N GLU A 183 -4.09 -18.22 8.11
CA GLU A 183 -4.51 -19.64 8.00
C GLU A 183 -3.94 -20.50 9.15
N HIS A 184 -2.77 -20.15 9.67
CA HIS A 184 -2.14 -20.84 10.80
C HIS A 184 -2.52 -20.30 12.19
N GLY A 185 -3.43 -19.33 12.26
CA GLY A 185 -3.90 -18.74 13.51
C GLY A 185 -2.83 -17.95 14.27
N MET A 186 -1.93 -17.31 13.53
CA MET A 186 -0.85 -16.47 14.07
C MET A 186 -1.22 -14.97 14.11
N TRP A 187 -2.46 -14.64 13.87
CA TRP A 187 -3.03 -13.29 13.92
C TRP A 187 -3.56 -12.93 15.31
#